data_4226c82836f1c16cca293450a170ae0b
#
_entry.id   4226c82836f1c16cca293450a170ae0b
#
_cell.length_a   1.000
_cell.length_b   1.000
_cell.length_c   1.000
_cell.angle_alpha   90.00
_cell.angle_beta   90.00
_cell.angle_gamma   90.00
#
_symmetry.space_group_name_H-M   'P 1'
#
loop_
_entity.id
_entity.type
_entity.pdbx_description
1 polymer ?
#
loop_
_entity_poly.entity_id
_entity_poly.type
_entity_poly.pdbx_seq_one_letter_code
_entity_poly.pdbx_strand_id
1 'polypeptide(L)'
;MTDISRRNFIRRVGATSAALPALSTALAAQARGGIPKRVLGRTKREVSILAFGGGSRFLAYKSEEEGIQALNRALDLGITYVDSSTDYGKGDSEIRIGKALGARRKEIFLATKADLRDYDGVMRTLEQSLKRMQIDYLDLFHLHGLGPMADLEKIEKEGGLKALYKAREQKMATFIGMSCHQEGAVLKTAIERHDLDCVQMALNASRANQFEELALPAAKKKNLGVIAMKIAAQDKIVGAGAGKAGIESLLRYTLSLPVTAAVIGMPKLEMLEQNVAIARAFKPLQPAEMDGIYRQVAPSQAAVARFFSDHLDA
;
A
#
# COMPACT_ATOMS: atom_id res chain seq x y z
N MET A 1 -49.06 13.35 36.85
CA MET A 1 -49.00 12.19 35.96
C MET A 1 -49.66 12.57 34.63
N THR A 2 -48.85 12.98 33.66
CA THR A 2 -49.36 13.44 32.35
C THR A 2 -49.25 12.28 31.36
N ASP A 3 -50.37 11.85 30.91
CA ASP A 3 -50.59 10.75 29.96
C ASP A 3 -50.02 11.09 28.59
N ILE A 4 -48.97 10.34 28.16
CA ILE A 4 -48.39 10.53 26.82
C ILE A 4 -49.18 9.66 25.85
N SER A 5 -50.08 10.30 25.11
CA SER A 5 -50.94 9.68 24.10
C SER A 5 -50.08 8.91 23.06
N ARG A 6 -50.48 7.67 22.73
CA ARG A 6 -49.92 6.80 21.69
C ARG A 6 -49.71 7.50 20.32
N ARG A 7 -50.47 8.54 20.02
CA ARG A 7 -50.32 9.36 18.81
C ARG A 7 -49.05 10.20 18.77
N ASN A 8 -48.52 10.66 19.90
CA ASN A 8 -47.28 11.45 19.96
C ASN A 8 -46.03 10.59 19.93
N PHE A 9 -46.13 9.31 20.31
CA PHE A 9 -45.03 8.35 20.18
C PHE A 9 -44.78 7.98 18.71
N ILE A 10 -45.86 7.73 17.93
CA ILE A 10 -45.75 7.36 16.51
C ILE A 10 -45.20 8.52 15.66
N ARG A 11 -45.49 9.78 16.00
CA ARG A 11 -44.93 10.94 15.29
C ARG A 11 -43.43 11.18 15.55
N ARG A 12 -42.89 10.74 16.68
CA ARG A 12 -41.45 10.87 16.99
C ARG A 12 -40.58 9.72 16.43
N VAL A 13 -41.16 8.54 16.20
CA VAL A 13 -40.46 7.39 15.60
C VAL A 13 -40.49 7.46 14.08
N GLY A 14 -41.48 8.14 13.47
CA GLY A 14 -41.59 8.28 12.01
C GLY A 14 -40.61 9.27 11.36
N ALA A 15 -39.95 10.14 12.14
CA ALA A 15 -39.08 11.19 11.60
C ALA A 15 -37.60 10.75 11.46
N THR A 16 -37.19 9.60 12.04
CA THR A 16 -35.80 9.09 11.98
C THR A 16 -35.59 8.04 10.90
N SER A 17 -36.67 7.52 10.27
CA SER A 17 -36.54 6.45 9.26
C SER A 17 -36.32 6.95 7.83
N ALA A 18 -36.46 8.26 7.56
CA ALA A 18 -36.29 8.81 6.21
C ALA A 18 -34.86 9.24 5.87
N ALA A 19 -33.95 9.33 6.86
CA ALA A 19 -32.58 9.76 6.62
C ALA A 19 -31.61 8.60 6.23
N LEU A 20 -31.95 7.37 6.58
CA LEU A 20 -31.10 6.19 6.28
C LEU A 20 -31.06 5.79 4.80
N PRO A 21 -32.15 5.84 4.01
CA PRO A 21 -32.11 5.52 2.59
C PRO A 21 -31.41 6.60 1.75
N ALA A 22 -31.43 7.86 2.17
CA ALA A 22 -30.76 8.95 1.43
C ALA A 22 -29.23 8.91 1.58
N LEU A 23 -28.73 8.49 2.74
CA LEU A 23 -27.27 8.29 2.94
C LEU A 23 -26.76 7.08 2.13
N SER A 24 -27.52 5.99 2.10
CA SER A 24 -27.16 4.78 1.34
C SER A 24 -27.20 5.00 -0.16
N THR A 25 -28.14 5.79 -0.67
CA THR A 25 -28.24 6.15 -2.10
C THR A 25 -27.17 7.17 -2.52
N ALA A 26 -26.78 8.11 -1.64
CA ALA A 26 -25.69 9.04 -1.91
C ALA A 26 -24.33 8.33 -1.92
N LEU A 27 -24.07 7.40 -0.99
CA LEU A 27 -22.89 6.53 -1.04
C LEU A 27 -22.88 5.64 -2.29
N ALA A 28 -24.02 5.06 -2.66
CA ALA A 28 -24.16 4.22 -3.85
C ALA A 28 -24.01 5.00 -5.17
N ALA A 29 -24.43 6.27 -5.22
CA ALA A 29 -24.23 7.14 -6.37
C ALA A 29 -22.77 7.61 -6.50
N GLN A 30 -22.09 7.88 -5.40
CA GLN A 30 -20.65 8.21 -5.36
C GLN A 30 -19.76 6.98 -5.68
N ALA A 31 -20.24 5.76 -5.43
CA ALA A 31 -19.58 4.51 -5.75
C ALA A 31 -19.54 4.16 -7.26
N ARG A 32 -20.21 4.91 -8.12
CA ARG A 32 -20.25 4.68 -9.59
C ARG A 32 -19.04 5.27 -10.33
N GLY A 33 -18.20 6.09 -9.68
CA GLY A 33 -16.92 6.54 -10.22
C GLY A 33 -15.83 5.46 -10.11
N GLY A 34 -14.85 5.45 -11.03
CA GLY A 34 -13.65 4.63 -10.92
C GLY A 34 -12.77 5.03 -9.73
N ILE A 35 -11.82 4.17 -9.34
CA ILE A 35 -10.78 4.56 -8.38
C ILE A 35 -9.96 5.69 -8.99
N PRO A 36 -9.73 6.82 -8.29
CA PRO A 36 -8.87 7.88 -8.78
C PRO A 36 -7.47 7.36 -9.08
N LYS A 37 -6.83 7.94 -10.11
CA LYS A 37 -5.46 7.61 -10.50
C LYS A 37 -4.54 8.79 -10.22
N ARG A 38 -3.25 8.50 -10.00
CA ARG A 38 -2.18 9.50 -9.85
C ARG A 38 -0.98 9.08 -10.66
N VAL A 39 -0.24 10.07 -11.16
CA VAL A 39 1.05 9.85 -11.82
C VAL A 39 2.08 9.39 -10.78
N LEU A 40 2.76 8.29 -11.05
CA LEU A 40 3.79 7.71 -10.20
C LEU A 40 5.12 8.46 -10.42
N GLY A 41 5.18 9.68 -9.93
CA GLY A 41 6.35 10.55 -9.99
C GLY A 41 6.95 10.65 -11.40
N ARG A 42 8.29 10.57 -11.46
CA ARG A 42 9.06 10.67 -12.72
C ARG A 42 8.82 9.56 -13.74
N THR A 43 8.16 8.45 -13.33
CA THR A 43 7.84 7.35 -14.23
C THR A 43 6.81 7.73 -15.29
N LYS A 44 6.02 8.77 -15.05
CA LYS A 44 4.88 9.22 -15.89
C LYS A 44 3.78 8.18 -16.07
N ARG A 45 3.82 7.06 -15.33
CA ARG A 45 2.77 6.03 -15.34
C ARG A 45 1.65 6.44 -14.39
N GLU A 46 0.42 6.29 -14.83
CA GLU A 46 -0.75 6.48 -13.97
C GLU A 46 -1.14 5.16 -13.32
N VAL A 47 -1.35 5.19 -12.01
CA VAL A 47 -1.81 4.05 -11.22
C VAL A 47 -2.94 4.45 -10.30
N SER A 48 -3.81 3.50 -9.93
CA SER A 48 -4.85 3.71 -8.92
C SER A 48 -4.26 4.12 -7.59
N ILE A 49 -4.93 5.03 -6.86
CA ILE A 49 -4.47 5.47 -5.52
C ILE A 49 -4.52 4.36 -4.48
N LEU A 50 -5.32 3.32 -4.71
CA LEU A 50 -5.35 2.07 -3.94
C LEU A 50 -4.62 0.99 -4.74
N ALA A 51 -3.67 0.30 -4.10
CA ALA A 51 -2.90 -0.78 -4.67
C ALA A 51 -3.16 -2.10 -3.93
N PHE A 52 -3.12 -3.22 -4.67
CA PHE A 52 -3.31 -4.55 -4.11
C PHE A 52 -2.01 -5.06 -3.52
N GLY A 53 -2.00 -5.34 -2.21
CA GLY A 53 -0.85 -5.92 -1.50
C GLY A 53 -0.86 -7.44 -1.54
N GLY A 54 0.14 -8.03 -2.21
CA GLY A 54 0.32 -9.47 -2.38
C GLY A 54 0.99 -10.19 -1.20
N GLY A 55 1.23 -9.53 -0.05
CA GLY A 55 1.89 -10.13 1.11
C GLY A 55 1.03 -11.12 1.89
N SER A 56 1.35 -11.30 3.17
CA SER A 56 0.72 -12.28 4.08
C SER A 56 -0.82 -12.26 4.07
N ARG A 57 -1.45 -11.09 3.88
CA ARG A 57 -2.91 -10.97 3.81
C ARG A 57 -3.51 -11.56 2.54
N PHE A 58 -2.79 -11.49 1.41
CA PHE A 58 -3.18 -12.16 0.17
C PHE A 58 -3.00 -13.68 0.28
N LEU A 59 -1.96 -14.11 0.96
CA LEU A 59 -1.70 -15.54 1.21
C LEU A 59 -2.65 -16.16 2.25
N ALA A 60 -3.35 -15.33 3.03
CA ALA A 60 -4.32 -15.77 4.04
C ALA A 60 -5.71 -16.18 3.48
N TYR A 61 -5.96 -16.05 2.16
CA TYR A 61 -7.14 -16.66 1.54
C TYR A 61 -7.07 -18.17 1.69
N LYS A 62 -8.22 -18.83 1.93
CA LYS A 62 -8.31 -20.25 2.29
C LYS A 62 -7.74 -21.18 1.23
N SER A 63 -7.81 -20.77 -0.04
CA SER A 63 -7.22 -21.51 -1.14
C SER A 63 -6.52 -20.57 -2.13
N GLU A 64 -5.72 -21.14 -3.01
CA GLU A 64 -5.10 -20.41 -4.11
C GLU A 64 -6.16 -19.80 -5.02
N GLU A 65 -7.22 -20.54 -5.32
CA GLU A 65 -8.32 -20.13 -6.20
C GLU A 65 -9.06 -18.91 -5.63
N GLU A 66 -9.35 -18.90 -4.32
CA GLU A 66 -9.96 -17.75 -3.66
C GLU A 66 -9.06 -16.51 -3.76
N GLY A 67 -7.74 -16.67 -3.59
CA GLY A 67 -6.77 -15.58 -3.76
C GLY A 67 -6.75 -15.05 -5.20
N ILE A 68 -6.72 -15.94 -6.19
CA ILE A 68 -6.79 -15.58 -7.62
C ILE A 68 -8.09 -14.84 -7.92
N GLN A 69 -9.22 -15.31 -7.43
CA GLN A 69 -10.52 -14.64 -7.59
C GLN A 69 -10.52 -13.25 -6.95
N ALA A 70 -9.93 -13.09 -5.77
CA ALA A 70 -9.83 -11.81 -5.09
C ALA A 70 -8.97 -10.81 -5.88
N LEU A 71 -7.85 -11.24 -6.46
CA LEU A 71 -7.03 -10.38 -7.31
C LEU A 71 -7.79 -9.99 -8.59
N ASN A 72 -8.42 -10.93 -9.28
CA ASN A 72 -9.25 -10.63 -10.44
C ASN A 72 -10.37 -9.64 -10.09
N ARG A 73 -11.04 -9.84 -8.96
CA ARG A 73 -12.04 -8.90 -8.47
C ARG A 73 -11.47 -7.50 -8.22
N ALA A 74 -10.25 -7.41 -7.67
CA ALA A 74 -9.57 -6.13 -7.46
C ALA A 74 -9.33 -5.38 -8.78
N LEU A 75 -8.90 -6.10 -9.83
CA LEU A 75 -8.71 -5.54 -11.18
C LEU A 75 -10.05 -5.08 -11.78
N ASP A 76 -11.12 -5.88 -11.66
CA ASP A 76 -12.47 -5.54 -12.14
C ASP A 76 -13.01 -4.29 -11.43
N LEU A 77 -12.64 -4.09 -10.17
CA LEU A 77 -13.01 -2.91 -9.40
C LEU A 77 -12.19 -1.66 -9.74
N GLY A 78 -11.13 -1.80 -10.55
CA GLY A 78 -10.32 -0.69 -11.05
C GLY A 78 -8.97 -0.47 -10.34
N ILE A 79 -8.50 -1.43 -9.52
CA ILE A 79 -7.12 -1.42 -9.02
C ILE A 79 -6.20 -1.73 -10.20
N THR A 80 -5.18 -0.89 -10.39
CA THR A 80 -4.20 -1.04 -11.49
C THR A 80 -2.77 -1.20 -11.02
N TYR A 81 -2.52 -1.24 -9.70
CA TYR A 81 -1.20 -1.48 -9.12
C TYR A 81 -1.25 -2.73 -8.25
N VAL A 82 -0.37 -3.69 -8.53
CA VAL A 82 -0.21 -4.94 -7.77
C VAL A 82 1.22 -5.02 -7.24
N ASP A 83 1.35 -5.23 -5.94
CA ASP A 83 2.62 -5.28 -5.22
C ASP A 83 2.89 -6.69 -4.68
N SER A 84 4.07 -7.24 -4.94
CA SER A 84 4.53 -8.53 -4.42
C SER A 84 5.95 -8.45 -3.87
N SER A 85 6.48 -9.57 -3.45
CA SER A 85 7.88 -9.83 -3.13
C SER A 85 8.19 -11.31 -3.31
N THR A 86 9.45 -11.62 -3.61
CA THR A 86 9.92 -13.01 -3.69
C THR A 86 9.81 -13.76 -2.37
N ASP A 87 9.87 -13.04 -1.24
CA ASP A 87 9.76 -13.63 0.10
C ASP A 87 8.33 -13.94 0.52
N TYR A 88 7.34 -13.33 -0.09
CA TYR A 88 5.95 -13.56 0.30
C TYR A 88 5.53 -14.99 0.02
N GLY A 89 5.49 -15.80 1.11
CA GLY A 89 5.22 -17.23 1.02
C GLY A 89 6.27 -17.99 0.19
N LYS A 90 7.55 -17.54 0.23
CA LYS A 90 8.65 -18.16 -0.55
C LYS A 90 8.36 -18.21 -2.05
N GLY A 91 7.66 -17.20 -2.57
CA GLY A 91 7.29 -17.08 -3.97
C GLY A 91 5.85 -17.47 -4.30
N ASP A 92 5.06 -17.98 -3.35
CA ASP A 92 3.64 -18.35 -3.59
C ASP A 92 2.81 -17.14 -4.04
N SER A 93 3.09 -15.95 -3.50
CA SER A 93 2.43 -14.73 -3.94
C SER A 93 2.66 -14.47 -5.45
N GLU A 94 3.90 -14.58 -5.90
CA GLU A 94 4.26 -14.39 -7.30
C GLU A 94 3.59 -15.43 -8.21
N ILE A 95 3.54 -16.69 -7.76
CA ILE A 95 2.87 -17.78 -8.51
C ILE A 95 1.36 -17.50 -8.64
N ARG A 96 0.69 -17.13 -7.53
CA ARG A 96 -0.74 -16.79 -7.56
C ARG A 96 -1.03 -15.59 -8.46
N ILE A 97 -0.18 -14.55 -8.39
CA ILE A 97 -0.30 -13.38 -9.25
C ILE A 97 -0.14 -13.78 -10.71
N GLY A 98 0.89 -14.55 -11.06
CA GLY A 98 1.11 -15.03 -12.43
C GLY A 98 -0.11 -15.77 -12.99
N LYS A 99 -0.68 -16.71 -12.21
CA LYS A 99 -1.90 -17.44 -12.60
C LYS A 99 -3.12 -16.52 -12.77
N ALA A 100 -3.26 -15.49 -11.92
CA ALA A 100 -4.37 -14.55 -11.99
C ALA A 100 -4.29 -13.63 -13.20
N LEU A 101 -3.07 -13.19 -13.55
CA LEU A 101 -2.89 -12.16 -14.57
C LEU A 101 -3.18 -12.65 -15.99
N GLY A 102 -2.60 -13.77 -16.41
CA GLY A 102 -2.78 -14.26 -17.78
C GLY A 102 -2.76 -13.12 -18.82
N ALA A 103 -3.83 -13.00 -19.60
CA ALA A 103 -3.98 -11.94 -20.61
C ALA A 103 -4.09 -10.52 -20.03
N ARG A 104 -4.36 -10.37 -18.71
CA ARG A 104 -4.56 -9.08 -18.04
C ARG A 104 -3.26 -8.38 -17.65
N ARG A 105 -2.08 -8.97 -17.91
CA ARG A 105 -0.77 -8.37 -17.54
C ARG A 105 -0.63 -6.90 -17.96
N LYS A 106 -1.17 -6.54 -19.11
CA LYS A 106 -1.09 -5.17 -19.66
C LYS A 106 -2.01 -4.15 -18.98
N GLU A 107 -2.97 -4.61 -18.19
CA GLU A 107 -3.92 -3.75 -17.47
C GLU A 107 -3.32 -3.16 -16.20
N ILE A 108 -2.19 -3.70 -15.72
CA ILE A 108 -1.63 -3.39 -14.41
C ILE A 108 -0.20 -2.86 -14.48
N PHE A 109 0.16 -2.16 -13.41
CA PHE A 109 1.51 -1.84 -13.01
C PHE A 109 1.93 -2.85 -11.93
N LEU A 110 2.87 -3.74 -12.27
CA LEU A 110 3.28 -4.86 -11.43
C LEU A 110 4.64 -4.59 -10.80
N ALA A 111 4.70 -4.70 -9.46
CA ALA A 111 5.92 -4.57 -8.69
C ALA A 111 6.23 -5.86 -7.93
N THR A 112 7.52 -6.22 -7.86
CA THR A 112 8.04 -7.20 -6.91
C THR A 112 9.39 -6.76 -6.35
N LYS A 113 9.98 -7.55 -5.42
CA LYS A 113 11.15 -7.13 -4.65
C LYS A 113 12.11 -8.29 -4.44
N ALA A 114 13.41 -7.96 -4.29
CA ALA A 114 14.47 -8.89 -3.91
C ALA A 114 15.04 -8.54 -2.54
N ASP A 115 15.28 -9.56 -1.72
CA ASP A 115 15.81 -9.44 -0.35
C ASP A 115 17.32 -9.59 -0.27
N LEU A 116 17.95 -10.15 -1.32
CA LEU A 116 19.40 -10.30 -1.41
C LEU A 116 20.08 -8.95 -1.67
N ARG A 117 21.35 -8.84 -1.27
CA ARG A 117 22.13 -7.59 -1.36
C ARG A 117 23.25 -7.65 -2.38
N ASP A 118 23.68 -8.86 -2.75
CA ASP A 118 24.71 -9.08 -3.75
C ASP A 118 24.14 -9.05 -5.19
N TYR A 119 25.02 -8.72 -6.15
CA TYR A 119 24.64 -8.57 -7.55
C TYR A 119 23.99 -9.84 -8.12
N ASP A 120 24.65 -10.98 -7.98
CA ASP A 120 24.18 -12.23 -8.58
C ASP A 120 22.90 -12.74 -7.92
N GLY A 121 22.78 -12.56 -6.60
CA GLY A 121 21.59 -12.90 -5.84
C GLY A 121 20.36 -12.11 -6.29
N VAL A 122 20.52 -10.79 -6.46
CA VAL A 122 19.44 -9.91 -6.93
C VAL A 122 19.01 -10.28 -8.36
N MET A 123 19.99 -10.53 -9.27
CA MET A 123 19.66 -10.90 -10.65
C MET A 123 18.96 -12.26 -10.72
N ARG A 124 19.46 -13.28 -9.99
CA ARG A 124 18.78 -14.59 -9.90
C ARG A 124 17.37 -14.47 -9.34
N THR A 125 17.17 -13.62 -8.32
CA THR A 125 15.85 -13.37 -7.77
C THR A 125 14.91 -12.81 -8.82
N LEU A 126 15.37 -11.82 -9.60
CA LEU A 126 14.56 -11.23 -10.68
C LEU A 126 14.15 -12.28 -11.73
N GLU A 127 15.10 -13.09 -12.20
CA GLU A 127 14.83 -14.16 -13.15
C GLU A 127 13.80 -15.18 -12.62
N GLN A 128 13.93 -15.56 -11.35
CA GLN A 128 12.97 -16.45 -10.70
C GLN A 128 11.59 -15.82 -10.57
N SER A 129 11.51 -14.53 -10.24
CA SER A 129 10.24 -13.79 -10.16
C SER A 129 9.54 -13.74 -11.50
N LEU A 130 10.24 -13.41 -12.58
CA LEU A 130 9.71 -13.41 -13.95
C LEU A 130 9.17 -14.80 -14.33
N LYS A 131 9.94 -15.87 -14.02
CA LYS A 131 9.53 -17.25 -14.27
C LYS A 131 8.30 -17.66 -13.47
N ARG A 132 8.23 -17.34 -12.16
CA ARG A 132 7.08 -17.66 -11.30
C ARG A 132 5.81 -16.98 -11.79
N MET A 133 5.90 -15.72 -12.15
CA MET A 133 4.78 -14.92 -12.65
C MET A 133 4.47 -15.18 -14.13
N GLN A 134 5.30 -15.93 -14.86
CA GLN A 134 5.16 -16.25 -16.30
C GLN A 134 5.05 -14.97 -17.16
N ILE A 135 5.96 -14.02 -16.90
CA ILE A 135 6.03 -12.72 -17.58
C ILE A 135 7.44 -12.42 -18.07
N ASP A 136 7.57 -11.53 -19.06
CA ASP A 136 8.86 -11.16 -19.65
C ASP A 136 9.51 -9.95 -18.94
N TYR A 137 8.72 -9.12 -18.26
CA TYR A 137 9.21 -7.92 -17.58
C TYR A 137 8.32 -7.51 -16.41
N LEU A 138 8.92 -6.75 -15.48
CA LEU A 138 8.26 -6.04 -14.40
C LEU A 138 8.08 -4.55 -14.75
N ASP A 139 7.03 -3.93 -14.24
CA ASP A 139 6.96 -2.47 -14.26
C ASP A 139 7.92 -1.87 -13.24
N LEU A 140 8.04 -2.46 -12.05
CA LEU A 140 8.89 -1.96 -10.98
C LEU A 140 9.56 -3.10 -10.21
N PHE A 141 10.88 -2.99 -10.01
CA PHE A 141 11.66 -3.93 -9.20
C PHE A 141 12.36 -3.18 -8.05
N HIS A 142 12.14 -3.64 -6.82
CA HIS A 142 12.71 -3.04 -5.62
C HIS A 142 13.81 -3.90 -5.01
N LEU A 143 14.78 -3.25 -4.34
CA LEU A 143 15.46 -3.87 -3.20
C LEU A 143 14.52 -3.78 -1.99
N HIS A 144 14.27 -4.93 -1.36
CA HIS A 144 13.27 -5.08 -0.31
C HIS A 144 13.84 -4.74 1.07
N GLY A 145 13.03 -4.07 1.89
CA GLY A 145 13.27 -3.95 3.31
C GLY A 145 14.62 -3.34 3.67
N LEU A 146 14.97 -2.17 3.07
CA LEU A 146 16.19 -1.45 3.44
C LEU A 146 16.23 -1.29 4.97
N GLY A 147 17.28 -1.85 5.57
CA GLY A 147 17.55 -1.83 6.98
C GLY A 147 18.35 -0.60 7.45
N PRO A 148 19.17 -0.73 8.50
CA PRO A 148 20.00 0.36 9.00
C PRO A 148 21.09 0.74 7.99
N MET A 149 21.86 1.80 8.29
CA MET A 149 22.87 2.35 7.37
C MET A 149 23.87 1.29 6.88
N ALA A 150 24.26 0.36 7.74
CA ALA A 150 25.15 -0.75 7.36
C ALA A 150 24.57 -1.66 6.26
N ASP A 151 23.22 -1.78 6.18
CA ASP A 151 22.56 -2.51 5.09
C ASP A 151 22.66 -1.76 3.76
N LEU A 152 22.49 -0.42 3.78
CA LEU A 152 22.71 0.41 2.60
C LEU A 152 24.15 0.30 2.08
N GLU A 153 25.13 0.38 2.98
CA GLU A 153 26.55 0.22 2.63
C GLU A 153 26.84 -1.18 2.07
N LYS A 154 26.19 -2.21 2.62
CA LYS A 154 26.28 -3.58 2.09
C LYS A 154 25.72 -3.67 0.67
N ILE A 155 24.52 -3.11 0.41
CA ILE A 155 23.92 -3.04 -0.92
C ILE A 155 24.84 -2.37 -1.93
N GLU A 156 25.48 -1.26 -1.53
CA GLU A 156 26.42 -0.51 -2.37
C GLU A 156 27.68 -1.34 -2.67
N LYS A 157 28.25 -1.98 -1.65
CA LYS A 157 29.50 -2.76 -1.74
C LYS A 157 29.32 -4.08 -2.47
N GLU A 158 28.27 -4.85 -2.17
CA GLU A 158 28.03 -6.19 -2.72
C GLU A 158 27.35 -6.16 -4.09
N GLY A 159 26.92 -4.99 -4.54
CA GLY A 159 26.47 -4.78 -5.90
C GLY A 159 24.96 -4.94 -6.14
N GLY A 160 24.13 -5.05 -5.09
CA GLY A 160 22.67 -5.11 -5.24
C GLY A 160 22.10 -3.90 -6.00
N LEU A 161 22.66 -2.71 -5.76
CA LEU A 161 22.29 -1.51 -6.51
C LEU A 161 22.70 -1.59 -7.99
N LYS A 162 23.87 -2.15 -8.30
CA LYS A 162 24.33 -2.38 -9.68
C LYS A 162 23.39 -3.35 -10.40
N ALA A 163 22.88 -4.36 -9.69
CA ALA A 163 21.90 -5.30 -10.22
C ALA A 163 20.58 -4.61 -10.59
N LEU A 164 20.07 -3.68 -9.75
CA LEU A 164 18.90 -2.88 -10.12
C LEU A 164 19.12 -2.08 -11.41
N TYR A 165 20.25 -1.39 -11.52
CA TYR A 165 20.57 -0.64 -12.74
C TYR A 165 20.65 -1.55 -13.95
N LYS A 166 21.25 -2.74 -13.79
CA LYS A 166 21.37 -3.74 -14.87
C LYS A 166 20.01 -4.29 -15.28
N ALA A 167 19.12 -4.56 -14.32
CA ALA A 167 17.75 -4.98 -14.58
C ALA A 167 16.98 -3.95 -15.43
N ARG A 168 17.14 -2.65 -15.12
CA ARG A 168 16.54 -1.55 -15.88
C ARG A 168 17.16 -1.42 -17.29
N GLU A 169 18.49 -1.49 -17.41
CA GLU A 169 19.21 -1.45 -18.69
C GLU A 169 18.77 -2.58 -19.63
N GLN A 170 18.65 -3.80 -19.09
CA GLN A 170 18.22 -5.00 -19.83
C GLN A 170 16.70 -5.05 -20.07
N LYS A 171 15.94 -4.08 -19.56
CA LYS A 171 14.48 -4.02 -19.66
C LYS A 171 13.75 -5.20 -19.00
N MET A 172 14.40 -5.90 -18.10
CA MET A 172 13.76 -6.91 -17.22
C MET A 172 12.84 -6.25 -16.20
N ALA A 173 13.17 -5.02 -15.80
CA ALA A 173 12.30 -4.10 -15.08
C ALA A 173 12.32 -2.73 -15.76
N THR A 174 11.14 -2.11 -15.91
CA THR A 174 11.03 -0.78 -16.51
C THR A 174 11.55 0.29 -15.56
N PHE A 175 11.21 0.17 -14.29
CA PHE A 175 11.58 1.08 -13.21
C PHE A 175 12.21 0.31 -12.05
N ILE A 176 13.01 1.02 -11.25
CA ILE A 176 13.70 0.45 -10.09
C ILE A 176 13.47 1.29 -8.84
N GLY A 177 13.57 0.66 -7.68
CA GLY A 177 13.36 1.36 -6.42
C GLY A 177 13.88 0.62 -5.20
N MET A 178 13.53 1.15 -4.03
CA MET A 178 13.80 0.52 -2.74
C MET A 178 12.55 0.61 -1.85
N SER A 179 12.36 -0.40 -1.00
CA SER A 179 11.36 -0.34 0.06
C SER A 179 12.01 -0.25 1.43
N CYS A 180 11.38 0.44 2.37
CA CYS A 180 11.86 0.58 3.74
C CYS A 180 10.68 0.75 4.71
N HIS A 181 10.75 0.08 5.87
CA HIS A 181 9.83 0.30 6.97
C HIS A 181 10.53 0.55 8.32
N GLN A 182 11.88 0.51 8.35
CA GLN A 182 12.65 0.64 9.58
C GLN A 182 13.05 2.09 9.89
N GLU A 183 13.71 2.79 8.95
CA GLU A 183 14.30 4.11 9.22
C GLU A 183 14.15 5.08 8.05
N GLY A 184 13.41 6.17 8.29
CA GLY A 184 13.23 7.23 7.30
C GLY A 184 14.53 7.97 6.95
N ALA A 185 15.47 8.08 7.91
CA ALA A 185 16.77 8.72 7.67
C ALA A 185 17.65 7.91 6.70
N VAL A 186 17.65 6.59 6.82
CA VAL A 186 18.42 5.71 5.91
C VAL A 186 17.81 5.73 4.52
N LEU A 187 16.47 5.66 4.42
CA LEU A 187 15.80 5.76 3.12
C LEU A 187 16.05 7.14 2.47
N LYS A 188 16.03 8.22 3.24
CA LYS A 188 16.43 9.57 2.75
C LYS A 188 17.83 9.53 2.15
N THR A 189 18.79 8.93 2.83
CA THR A 189 20.17 8.83 2.37
C THR A 189 20.25 8.03 1.06
N ALA A 190 19.55 6.90 0.96
CA ALA A 190 19.48 6.10 -0.27
C ALA A 190 18.86 6.92 -1.43
N ILE A 191 17.79 7.65 -1.18
CA ILE A 191 17.16 8.55 -2.16
C ILE A 191 18.15 9.61 -2.65
N GLU A 192 18.91 10.23 -1.75
CA GLU A 192 19.82 11.31 -2.10
C GLU A 192 21.03 10.82 -2.91
N ARG A 193 21.56 9.62 -2.59
CA ARG A 193 22.75 9.05 -3.24
C ARG A 193 22.48 8.42 -4.60
N HIS A 194 21.28 7.84 -4.80
CA HIS A 194 21.02 6.94 -5.93
C HIS A 194 19.96 7.43 -6.89
N ASP A 195 20.05 6.97 -8.16
CA ASP A 195 19.07 7.26 -9.22
C ASP A 195 17.97 6.19 -9.21
N LEU A 196 17.04 6.34 -8.27
CA LEU A 196 15.85 5.52 -8.16
C LEU A 196 14.68 6.17 -8.92
N ASP A 197 13.72 5.35 -9.35
CA ASP A 197 12.48 5.82 -9.98
C ASP A 197 11.35 5.90 -8.94
N CYS A 198 11.31 4.94 -8.01
CA CYS A 198 10.27 4.84 -6.98
C CYS A 198 10.87 4.49 -5.61
N VAL A 199 10.09 4.79 -4.57
CA VAL A 199 10.32 4.32 -3.20
C VAL A 199 9.01 3.86 -2.58
N GLN A 200 9.07 2.78 -1.79
CA GLN A 200 7.95 2.27 -1.02
C GLN A 200 8.30 2.35 0.46
N MET A 201 7.49 3.07 1.25
CA MET A 201 7.83 3.36 2.64
C MET A 201 6.63 3.22 3.58
N ALA A 202 6.89 2.92 4.85
CA ALA A 202 5.85 2.84 5.87
C ALA A 202 5.31 4.23 6.20
N LEU A 203 4.19 4.60 5.61
CA LEU A 203 3.50 5.87 5.85
C LEU A 203 2.11 5.62 6.41
N ASN A 204 1.91 5.98 7.65
CA ASN A 204 0.63 5.85 8.35
C ASN A 204 0.48 6.90 9.44
N ALA A 205 -0.71 7.01 10.01
CA ALA A 205 -1.05 8.06 10.97
C ALA A 205 -0.26 8.03 12.29
N SER A 206 0.54 6.99 12.58
CA SER A 206 1.42 6.98 13.75
C SER A 206 2.65 7.85 13.61
N ARG A 207 3.02 8.23 12.37
CA ARG A 207 4.26 8.97 12.04
C ARG A 207 5.51 8.30 12.59
N ALA A 208 5.50 6.96 12.70
CA ALA A 208 6.65 6.21 13.21
C ALA A 208 7.83 6.30 12.25
N ASN A 209 9.06 6.25 12.80
CA ASN A 209 10.33 6.12 12.08
C ASN A 209 10.63 7.25 11.08
N GLN A 210 10.02 8.42 11.25
CA GLN A 210 10.33 9.68 10.56
C GLN A 210 10.26 9.64 9.02
N PHE A 211 9.46 8.75 8.44
CA PHE A 211 9.31 8.68 6.98
C PHE A 211 8.63 9.93 6.42
N GLU A 212 7.61 10.43 7.12
CA GLU A 212 6.85 11.61 6.70
C GLU A 212 7.70 12.87 6.75
N GLU A 213 8.61 12.97 7.74
CA GLU A 213 9.47 14.13 7.97
C GLU A 213 10.75 14.12 7.13
N LEU A 214 11.33 12.96 6.84
CA LEU A 214 12.64 12.86 6.22
C LEU A 214 12.62 12.28 4.80
N ALA A 215 12.11 11.06 4.64
CA ALA A 215 12.17 10.35 3.36
C ALA A 215 11.17 10.90 2.33
N LEU A 216 9.95 11.22 2.75
CA LEU A 216 8.92 11.73 1.87
C LEU A 216 9.29 13.06 1.21
N PRO A 217 9.81 14.09 1.92
CA PRO A 217 10.30 15.32 1.30
C PRO A 217 11.45 15.07 0.32
N ALA A 218 12.40 14.17 0.65
CA ALA A 218 13.51 13.82 -0.23
C ALA A 218 13.02 13.17 -1.53
N ALA A 219 12.07 12.23 -1.44
CA ALA A 219 11.45 11.60 -2.60
C ALA A 219 10.72 12.61 -3.47
N LYS A 220 9.97 13.54 -2.87
CA LYS A 220 9.28 14.61 -3.59
C LYS A 220 10.24 15.55 -4.32
N LYS A 221 11.35 15.92 -3.69
CA LYS A 221 12.38 16.80 -4.31
C LYS A 221 12.95 16.17 -5.59
N LYS A 222 13.12 14.84 -5.63
CA LYS A 222 13.59 14.10 -6.83
C LYS A 222 12.45 13.66 -7.76
N ASN A 223 11.21 14.03 -7.46
CA ASN A 223 10.02 13.61 -8.19
C ASN A 223 9.93 12.07 -8.34
N LEU A 224 10.28 11.31 -7.30
CA LEU A 224 10.15 9.86 -7.30
C LEU A 224 8.68 9.45 -7.18
N GLY A 225 8.35 8.27 -7.70
CA GLY A 225 7.08 7.61 -7.39
C GLY A 225 7.08 7.19 -5.91
N VAL A 226 6.10 7.66 -5.14
CA VAL A 226 5.99 7.33 -3.72
C VAL A 226 4.83 6.39 -3.49
N ILE A 227 5.13 5.19 -2.99
CA ILE A 227 4.17 4.17 -2.63
C ILE A 227 4.15 4.05 -1.09
N ALA A 228 2.99 4.28 -0.49
CA ALA A 228 2.82 4.08 0.95
C ALA A 228 2.45 2.62 1.24
N MET A 229 3.05 2.05 2.28
CA MET A 229 2.70 0.72 2.80
C MET A 229 2.48 0.76 4.31
N LYS A 230 2.03 -0.37 4.88
CA LYS A 230 1.81 -0.52 6.34
C LYS A 230 0.78 0.47 6.90
N ILE A 231 -0.27 0.76 6.14
CA ILE A 231 -1.32 1.76 6.43
C ILE A 231 -1.98 1.52 7.79
N ALA A 232 -2.26 0.26 8.12
CA ALA A 232 -2.84 -0.17 9.41
C ALA A 232 -1.78 -0.62 10.42
N ALA A 233 -0.47 -0.45 10.14
CA ALA A 233 0.65 -0.96 10.95
C ALA A 233 0.44 -2.42 11.37
N GLN A 234 0.02 -3.29 10.45
CA GLN A 234 -0.37 -4.68 10.69
C GLN A 234 -1.38 -4.83 11.84
N ASP A 235 -2.48 -4.08 11.74
CA ASP A 235 -3.61 -4.03 12.67
C ASP A 235 -3.30 -3.40 14.06
N LYS A 236 -2.09 -2.89 14.28
CA LYS A 236 -1.73 -2.26 15.57
C LYS A 236 -2.47 -0.96 15.83
N ILE A 237 -2.81 -0.21 14.77
CA ILE A 237 -3.47 1.10 14.86
C ILE A 237 -4.88 1.11 14.27
N VAL A 238 -5.39 -0.02 13.76
CA VAL A 238 -6.76 -0.10 13.23
C VAL A 238 -7.73 -0.63 14.28
N GLY A 239 -8.93 -0.06 14.32
CA GLY A 239 -10.01 -0.46 15.22
C GLY A 239 -10.52 0.68 16.09
N ALA A 240 -11.13 0.33 17.22
CA ALA A 240 -11.65 1.26 18.21
C ALA A 240 -10.74 1.31 19.46
N GLY A 241 -10.82 2.41 20.21
CA GLY A 241 -10.08 2.61 21.44
C GLY A 241 -8.84 3.49 21.32
N ALA A 242 -8.12 3.65 22.42
CA ALA A 242 -6.93 4.48 22.51
C ALA A 242 -5.82 3.96 21.58
N GLY A 243 -5.17 4.84 20.85
CA GLY A 243 -4.10 4.50 19.92
C GLY A 243 -4.55 3.87 18.59
N LYS A 244 -5.86 3.83 18.32
CA LYS A 244 -6.44 3.21 17.11
C LYS A 244 -7.41 4.14 16.40
N ALA A 245 -7.57 3.96 15.09
CA ALA A 245 -8.55 4.65 14.27
C ALA A 245 -9.21 3.68 13.27
N GLY A 246 -10.37 4.05 12.73
CA GLY A 246 -11.04 3.27 11.68
C GLY A 246 -10.20 3.22 10.40
N ILE A 247 -10.33 2.14 9.63
CA ILE A 247 -9.57 1.95 8.38
C ILE A 247 -9.80 3.09 7.37
N GLU A 248 -11.00 3.66 7.31
CA GLU A 248 -11.28 4.81 6.45
C GLU A 248 -10.42 6.01 6.83
N SER A 249 -10.34 6.36 8.11
CA SER A 249 -9.51 7.46 8.61
C SER A 249 -8.02 7.23 8.28
N LEU A 250 -7.53 6.01 8.50
CA LEU A 250 -6.12 5.66 8.26
C LEU A 250 -5.78 5.71 6.76
N LEU A 251 -6.65 5.18 5.91
CA LEU A 251 -6.43 5.19 4.46
C LEU A 251 -6.54 6.61 3.91
N ARG A 252 -7.52 7.40 4.34
CA ARG A 252 -7.66 8.80 3.97
C ARG A 252 -6.47 9.65 4.45
N TYR A 253 -5.98 9.43 5.67
CA TYR A 253 -4.75 10.07 6.17
C TYR A 253 -3.58 9.83 5.20
N THR A 254 -3.28 8.56 4.93
CA THR A 254 -2.16 8.20 4.06
C THR A 254 -2.32 8.74 2.65
N LEU A 255 -3.51 8.66 2.07
CA LEU A 255 -3.78 9.18 0.72
C LEU A 255 -3.78 10.72 0.65
N SER A 256 -3.91 11.41 1.79
CA SER A 256 -3.79 12.89 1.88
C SER A 256 -2.35 13.37 1.92
N LEU A 257 -1.40 12.49 2.23
CA LEU A 257 0.02 12.75 2.04
C LEU A 257 0.36 12.83 0.54
N PRO A 258 1.48 13.44 0.16
CA PRO A 258 1.91 13.54 -1.24
C PRO A 258 2.46 12.19 -1.77
N VAL A 259 1.65 11.14 -1.67
CA VAL A 259 1.91 9.79 -2.17
C VAL A 259 1.14 9.52 -3.45
N THR A 260 1.62 8.58 -4.26
CA THR A 260 0.91 8.14 -5.47
C THR A 260 -0.14 7.10 -5.15
N ALA A 261 0.25 6.07 -4.43
CA ALA A 261 -0.62 4.95 -4.09
C ALA A 261 -0.39 4.45 -2.67
N ALA A 262 -1.42 3.84 -2.08
CA ALA A 262 -1.39 3.13 -0.82
C ALA A 262 -1.57 1.63 -1.07
N VAL A 263 -0.53 0.84 -0.77
CA VAL A 263 -0.57 -0.63 -0.81
C VAL A 263 -1.15 -1.16 0.50
N ILE A 264 -2.21 -1.95 0.38
CA ILE A 264 -2.84 -2.58 1.53
C ILE A 264 -3.18 -4.03 1.24
N GLY A 265 -2.91 -4.92 2.19
CA GLY A 265 -3.32 -6.30 2.15
C GLY A 265 -4.79 -6.46 2.59
N MET A 266 -5.54 -7.25 1.85
CA MET A 266 -6.99 -7.43 2.03
C MET A 266 -7.31 -8.93 2.04
N PRO A 267 -7.39 -9.57 3.22
CA PRO A 267 -7.54 -11.03 3.34
C PRO A 267 -8.95 -11.55 3.08
N LYS A 268 -9.91 -10.65 2.78
CA LYS A 268 -11.31 -10.98 2.51
C LYS A 268 -11.87 -10.07 1.43
N LEU A 269 -12.81 -10.57 0.62
CA LEU A 269 -13.46 -9.79 -0.44
C LEU A 269 -14.21 -8.57 0.11
N GLU A 270 -14.84 -8.68 1.28
CA GLU A 270 -15.55 -7.58 1.91
C GLU A 270 -14.59 -6.42 2.25
N MET A 271 -13.37 -6.74 2.71
CA MET A 271 -12.35 -5.73 3.00
C MET A 271 -11.82 -5.08 1.71
N LEU A 272 -11.69 -5.86 0.63
CA LEU A 272 -11.33 -5.33 -0.69
C LEU A 272 -12.41 -4.33 -1.16
N GLU A 273 -13.67 -4.72 -1.14
CA GLU A 273 -14.78 -3.87 -1.59
C GLU A 273 -14.94 -2.62 -0.72
N GLN A 274 -14.76 -2.74 0.60
CA GLN A 274 -14.74 -1.61 1.53
C GLN A 274 -13.62 -0.63 1.20
N ASN A 275 -12.39 -1.10 1.03
CA ASN A 275 -11.25 -0.22 0.73
C ASN A 275 -11.39 0.44 -0.65
N VAL A 276 -11.94 -0.27 -1.64
CA VAL A 276 -12.28 0.30 -2.95
C VAL A 276 -13.33 1.40 -2.82
N ALA A 277 -14.38 1.20 -2.02
CA ALA A 277 -15.39 2.21 -1.78
C ALA A 277 -14.80 3.47 -1.13
N ILE A 278 -13.92 3.31 -0.13
CA ILE A 278 -13.19 4.41 0.50
C ILE A 278 -12.32 5.16 -0.53
N ALA A 279 -11.58 4.42 -1.36
CA ALA A 279 -10.73 5.01 -2.39
C ALA A 279 -11.53 5.77 -3.47
N ARG A 280 -12.68 5.26 -3.88
CA ARG A 280 -13.58 5.94 -4.84
C ARG A 280 -14.17 7.23 -4.26
N ALA A 281 -14.51 7.22 -2.98
CA ALA A 281 -15.04 8.37 -2.26
C ALA A 281 -13.96 9.33 -1.73
N PHE A 282 -12.68 9.07 -2.03
CA PHE A 282 -11.56 9.79 -1.44
C PHE A 282 -11.64 11.29 -1.72
N LYS A 283 -11.54 12.05 -0.65
CA LYS A 283 -11.28 13.51 -0.64
C LYS A 283 -10.13 13.77 0.33
N PRO A 284 -9.15 14.59 -0.05
CA PRO A 284 -8.05 14.94 0.84
C PRO A 284 -8.56 15.51 2.16
N LEU A 285 -7.91 15.12 3.24
CA LEU A 285 -8.15 15.67 4.58
C LEU A 285 -7.52 17.05 4.70
N GLN A 286 -8.16 17.92 5.47
CA GLN A 286 -7.55 19.17 5.89
C GLN A 286 -6.48 18.92 6.95
N PRO A 287 -5.48 19.81 7.13
CA PRO A 287 -4.42 19.64 8.12
C PRO A 287 -4.94 19.36 9.54
N ALA A 288 -6.01 20.05 9.97
CA ALA A 288 -6.61 19.84 11.29
C ALA A 288 -7.23 18.44 11.45
N GLU A 289 -7.82 17.86 10.37
CA GLU A 289 -8.35 16.49 10.37
C GLU A 289 -7.20 15.48 10.47
N MET A 290 -6.12 15.69 9.73
CA MET A 290 -4.90 14.85 9.78
C MET A 290 -4.29 14.87 11.19
N ASP A 291 -4.16 16.04 11.81
CA ASP A 291 -3.67 16.17 13.18
C ASP A 291 -4.61 15.53 14.21
N GLY A 292 -5.91 15.56 13.97
CA GLY A 292 -6.90 14.83 14.79
C GLY A 292 -6.66 13.33 14.78
N ILE A 293 -6.48 12.74 13.59
CA ILE A 293 -6.20 11.31 13.41
C ILE A 293 -4.83 10.95 14.02
N TYR A 294 -3.80 11.76 13.78
CA TYR A 294 -2.49 11.56 14.41
C TYR A 294 -2.59 11.52 15.94
N ARG A 295 -3.23 12.53 16.59
CA ARG A 295 -3.41 12.55 18.04
C ARG A 295 -4.15 11.31 18.57
N GLN A 296 -5.14 10.82 17.83
CA GLN A 296 -5.87 9.60 18.18
C GLN A 296 -4.95 8.36 18.16
N VAL A 297 -4.03 8.27 17.20
CA VAL A 297 -3.13 7.13 16.98
C VAL A 297 -1.81 7.26 17.75
N ALA A 298 -1.39 8.46 18.13
CA ALA A 298 -0.12 8.78 18.79
C ALA A 298 0.23 7.88 19.99
N PRO A 299 -0.72 7.44 20.86
CA PRO A 299 -0.39 6.49 21.94
C PRO A 299 0.23 5.18 21.45
N SER A 300 0.01 4.77 20.20
CA SER A 300 0.59 3.56 19.61
C SER A 300 1.92 3.78 18.89
N GLN A 301 2.39 5.01 18.73
CA GLN A 301 3.59 5.35 17.93
C GLN A 301 4.84 4.56 18.34
N ALA A 302 5.17 4.52 19.63
CA ALA A 302 6.36 3.81 20.12
C ALA A 302 6.27 2.29 19.91
N ALA A 303 5.08 1.71 20.03
CA ALA A 303 4.87 0.28 19.78
C ALA A 303 4.96 -0.04 18.28
N VAL A 304 4.47 0.84 17.43
CA VAL A 304 4.58 0.72 15.95
C VAL A 304 6.05 0.86 15.53
N ALA A 305 6.79 1.82 16.07
CA ALA A 305 8.20 2.03 15.77
C ALA A 305 9.04 0.78 16.10
N ARG A 306 8.89 0.24 17.32
CA ARG A 306 9.57 -1.02 17.73
C ARG A 306 9.19 -2.17 16.80
N PHE A 307 7.91 -2.32 16.53
CA PHE A 307 7.46 -3.39 15.63
C PHE A 307 8.12 -3.30 14.24
N PHE A 308 8.26 -2.11 13.66
CA PHE A 308 8.89 -1.97 12.36
C PHE A 308 10.41 -2.16 12.39
N SER A 309 11.08 -1.86 13.51
CA SER A 309 12.51 -2.12 13.66
C SER A 309 12.83 -3.62 13.69
N ASP A 310 11.92 -4.43 14.27
CA ASP A 310 12.11 -5.88 14.43
C ASP A 310 11.42 -6.69 13.32
N HIS A 311 10.65 -6.02 12.44
CA HIS A 311 9.80 -6.70 11.47
C HIS A 311 10.57 -7.13 10.22
N LEU A 312 10.52 -8.42 9.93
CA LEU A 312 10.88 -9.00 8.64
C LEU A 312 9.59 -9.27 7.87
N ASP A 313 9.52 -8.81 6.62
CA ASP A 313 8.43 -9.16 5.71
C ASP A 313 8.61 -10.63 5.29
N ALA A 314 7.69 -11.50 5.67
CA ALA A 314 7.66 -12.92 5.31
C ALA A 314 6.36 -13.28 4.58
#